data_d9ca1f3c066fc1685eed5c7e9e0c35f5
#
_entry.id   d9ca1f3c066fc1685eed5c7e9e0c35f5
#
_cell.length_a   1.000
_cell.length_b   1.000
_cell.length_c   1.000
_cell.angle_alpha   90.00
_cell.angle_beta   90.00
_cell.angle_gamma   90.00
#
_symmetry.space_group_name_H-M   'P 1'
#
loop_
_entity.id
_entity.type
_entity.pdbx_description
1 polymer ?
#
loop_
_entity_poly.entity_id
_entity_poly.type
_entity_poly.pdbx_seq_one_letter_code
_entity_poly.pdbx_strand_id
1 'polypeptide(L)'
;EETIHRGRFLRIQRASFVAPDGERFERDIVRHPGAVAVVPVTAAGGVLLVRQYRPAVDRWLLEIPAGTCDVEGEPHETTARRELAEEVGCAAEALVPLIRMANTPGFCDEWTSIFLATGLSPVAHDRHGAEEVHLEVVEVPLERFDALVDDGTIVDAQTVLGVALARRHLPPAG
;
A
#
# COMPACT_ATOMS: atom_id res chain seq x y z
N GLU A 1 14.62 -12.52 -21.52
CA GLU A 1 13.25 -12.43 -20.99
C GLU A 1 12.24 -12.51 -22.14
N GLU A 2 11.20 -13.32 -21.99
CA GLU A 2 10.09 -13.45 -22.93
C GLU A 2 8.80 -12.97 -22.25
N THR A 3 8.02 -12.10 -22.91
CA THR A 3 6.72 -11.67 -22.38
C THR A 3 5.66 -12.72 -22.69
N ILE A 4 5.12 -13.38 -21.64
CA ILE A 4 4.05 -14.38 -21.75
C ILE A 4 2.68 -13.69 -21.83
N HIS A 5 2.49 -12.62 -21.03
CA HIS A 5 1.24 -11.88 -21.00
C HIS A 5 1.49 -10.39 -20.70
N ARG A 6 0.69 -9.53 -21.35
CA ARG A 6 0.68 -8.08 -21.08
C ARG A 6 -0.75 -7.66 -20.71
N GLY A 7 -0.93 -7.32 -19.44
CA GLY A 7 -2.15 -6.72 -18.92
C GLY A 7 -2.14 -5.19 -19.01
N ARG A 8 -3.06 -4.54 -18.32
CA ARG A 8 -3.19 -3.07 -18.29
C ARG A 8 -1.96 -2.40 -17.67
N PHE A 9 -1.54 -2.83 -16.49
CA PHE A 9 -0.36 -2.33 -15.75
C PHE A 9 0.64 -3.44 -15.40
N LEU A 10 0.22 -4.72 -15.40
CA LEU A 10 1.05 -5.87 -15.15
C LEU A 10 1.62 -6.46 -16.45
N ARG A 11 2.79 -7.10 -16.34
CA ARG A 11 3.33 -8.01 -17.36
C ARG A 11 3.79 -9.29 -16.69
N ILE A 12 3.52 -10.44 -17.34
CA ILE A 12 4.11 -11.71 -16.94
C ILE A 12 5.22 -12.03 -17.93
N GLN A 13 6.42 -12.24 -17.41
CA GLN A 13 7.60 -12.51 -18.21
C GLN A 13 8.26 -13.80 -17.75
N ARG A 14 8.71 -14.64 -18.69
CA ARG A 14 9.62 -15.74 -18.40
C ARG A 14 11.04 -15.25 -18.51
N ALA A 15 11.82 -15.43 -17.46
CA ALA A 15 13.22 -15.04 -17.39
C ALA A 15 14.09 -16.24 -17.03
N SER A 16 15.23 -16.36 -17.72
CA SER A 16 16.25 -17.39 -17.44
C SER A 16 17.32 -16.80 -16.53
N PHE A 17 17.71 -17.58 -15.55
CA PHE A 17 18.73 -17.25 -14.55
C PHE A 17 19.82 -18.29 -14.53
N VAL A 18 20.97 -17.93 -13.94
CA VAL A 18 22.08 -18.83 -13.65
C VAL A 18 22.30 -18.82 -12.14
N ALA A 19 22.20 -19.98 -11.53
CA ALA A 19 22.51 -20.17 -10.11
C ALA A 19 24.01 -20.06 -9.84
N PRO A 20 24.45 -19.85 -8.59
CA PRO A 20 25.85 -19.74 -8.23
C PRO A 20 26.74 -20.96 -8.62
N ASP A 21 26.13 -22.14 -8.73
CA ASP A 21 26.75 -23.39 -9.18
C ASP A 21 26.80 -23.57 -10.70
N GLY A 22 26.25 -22.59 -11.46
CA GLY A 22 26.19 -22.59 -12.91
C GLY A 22 24.94 -23.26 -13.50
N GLU A 23 24.02 -23.81 -12.66
CA GLU A 23 22.78 -24.39 -13.15
C GLU A 23 21.87 -23.28 -13.74
N ARG A 24 21.23 -23.58 -14.88
CA ARG A 24 20.26 -22.70 -15.53
C ARG A 24 18.86 -23.06 -15.10
N PHE A 25 18.07 -22.06 -14.75
CA PHE A 25 16.67 -22.23 -14.40
C PHE A 25 15.82 -21.08 -14.93
N GLU A 26 14.52 -21.30 -15.05
CA GLU A 26 13.57 -20.30 -15.51
C GLU A 26 12.54 -20.01 -14.42
N ARG A 27 12.04 -18.76 -14.43
CA ARG A 27 10.94 -18.32 -13.57
C ARG A 27 9.99 -17.44 -14.36
N ASP A 28 8.70 -17.60 -14.10
CA ASP A 28 7.70 -16.64 -14.51
C ASP A 28 7.63 -15.53 -13.44
N ILE A 29 7.77 -14.29 -13.90
CA ILE A 29 7.85 -13.12 -13.04
C ILE A 29 6.74 -12.16 -13.41
N VAL A 30 5.99 -11.69 -12.41
CA VAL A 30 5.07 -10.56 -12.55
C VAL A 30 5.90 -9.28 -12.44
N ARG A 31 5.85 -8.44 -13.49
CA ARG A 31 6.46 -7.11 -13.51
C ARG A 31 5.42 -6.08 -13.13
N HIS A 32 5.72 -5.30 -12.11
CA HIS A 32 4.85 -4.29 -11.52
C HIS A 32 5.56 -2.94 -11.44
N PRO A 33 4.89 -1.79 -11.70
CA PRO A 33 5.53 -0.48 -11.64
C PRO A 33 5.95 -0.05 -10.23
N GLY A 34 5.45 -0.73 -9.21
CA GLY A 34 5.59 -0.38 -7.81
C GLY A 34 4.34 0.29 -7.25
N ALA A 35 4.33 0.51 -5.95
CA ALA A 35 3.24 1.13 -5.25
C ALA A 35 3.72 2.05 -4.11
N VAL A 36 2.82 2.89 -3.65
CA VAL A 36 2.96 3.63 -2.40
C VAL A 36 1.80 3.27 -1.48
N ALA A 37 2.02 3.37 -0.18
CA ALA A 37 0.97 3.27 0.83
C ALA A 37 1.19 4.31 1.92
N VAL A 38 0.13 4.76 2.56
CA VAL A 38 0.19 5.82 3.55
C VAL A 38 -0.51 5.36 4.83
N VAL A 39 0.10 5.60 5.98
CA VAL A 39 -0.51 5.44 7.31
C VAL A 39 -0.97 6.81 7.79
N PRO A 40 -2.22 7.20 7.58
CA PRO A 40 -2.71 8.52 7.98
C PRO A 40 -3.16 8.47 9.44
N VAL A 41 -2.44 9.18 10.30
CA VAL A 41 -2.73 9.22 11.74
C VAL A 41 -3.39 10.55 12.11
N THR A 42 -4.57 10.47 12.74
CA THR A 42 -5.33 11.61 13.20
C THR A 42 -4.78 12.19 14.49
N ALA A 43 -5.07 13.45 14.77
CA ALA A 43 -4.72 14.09 16.03
C ALA A 43 -5.38 13.42 17.25
N ALA A 44 -6.46 12.67 17.05
CA ALA A 44 -7.14 11.90 18.08
C ALA A 44 -6.50 10.54 18.38
N GLY A 45 -5.42 10.17 17.67
CA GLY A 45 -4.74 8.88 17.84
C GLY A 45 -5.41 7.73 17.10
N GLY A 46 -6.21 8.02 16.08
CA GLY A 46 -6.77 7.04 15.16
C GLY A 46 -5.92 6.90 13.89
N VAL A 47 -6.05 5.79 13.19
CA VAL A 47 -5.56 5.59 11.83
C VAL A 47 -6.74 5.53 10.87
N LEU A 48 -6.65 6.27 9.75
CA LEU A 48 -7.65 6.23 8.70
C LEU A 48 -7.34 5.06 7.75
N LEU A 49 -8.25 4.13 7.68
CA LEU A 49 -8.20 2.99 6.77
C LEU A 49 -9.26 3.13 5.69
N VAL A 50 -9.06 2.45 4.59
CA VAL A 50 -10.03 2.30 3.52
C VAL A 50 -10.59 0.88 3.52
N ARG A 51 -11.91 0.76 3.44
CA ARG A 51 -12.59 -0.51 3.23
C ARG A 51 -12.90 -0.65 1.76
N GLN A 52 -12.27 -1.63 1.10
CA GLN A 52 -12.46 -1.87 -0.31
C GLN A 52 -12.57 -3.38 -0.63
N TYR A 53 -13.26 -3.67 -1.74
CA TYR A 53 -13.36 -5.04 -2.23
C TYR A 53 -12.14 -5.39 -3.07
N ARG A 54 -11.45 -6.48 -2.72
CA ARG A 54 -10.29 -7.00 -3.47
C ARG A 54 -10.68 -8.27 -4.25
N PRO A 55 -10.94 -8.16 -5.56
CA PRO A 55 -11.40 -9.28 -6.38
C PRO A 55 -10.45 -10.50 -6.36
N ALA A 56 -9.14 -10.25 -6.26
CA ALA A 56 -8.15 -11.32 -6.26
C ALA A 56 -8.30 -12.31 -5.09
N VAL A 57 -8.87 -11.86 -3.96
CA VAL A 57 -9.10 -12.68 -2.77
C VAL A 57 -10.59 -12.82 -2.44
N ASP A 58 -11.47 -12.25 -3.28
CA ASP A 58 -12.94 -12.26 -3.15
C ASP A 58 -13.42 -11.79 -1.75
N ARG A 59 -12.83 -10.67 -1.25
CA ARG A 59 -13.12 -10.17 0.10
C ARG A 59 -13.09 -8.65 0.17
N TRP A 60 -13.87 -8.11 1.10
CA TRP A 60 -13.70 -6.75 1.60
C TRP A 60 -12.58 -6.73 2.61
N LEU A 61 -11.60 -5.85 2.41
CA LEU A 61 -10.46 -5.68 3.30
C LEU A 61 -10.46 -4.27 3.90
N LEU A 62 -9.87 -4.15 5.10
CA LEU A 62 -9.47 -2.88 5.70
C LEU A 62 -7.99 -2.69 5.46
N GLU A 63 -7.64 -1.63 4.74
CA GLU A 63 -6.29 -1.37 4.26
C GLU A 63 -5.90 0.08 4.53
N ILE A 64 -4.61 0.35 4.66
CA ILE A 64 -4.11 1.73 4.54
C ILE A 64 -4.28 2.19 3.09
N PRO A 65 -4.60 3.48 2.82
CA PRO A 65 -4.68 4.01 1.46
C PRO A 65 -3.39 3.74 0.69
N ALA A 66 -3.55 3.30 -0.56
CA ALA A 66 -2.43 2.85 -1.39
C ALA A 66 -2.73 2.97 -2.88
N GLY A 67 -1.72 3.33 -3.66
CA GLY A 67 -1.87 3.42 -5.10
C GLY A 67 -0.63 3.01 -5.88
N THR A 68 -0.84 2.77 -7.15
CA THR A 68 0.21 2.32 -8.09
C THR A 68 1.05 3.50 -8.57
N CYS A 69 2.38 3.29 -8.67
CA CYS A 69 3.32 4.25 -9.26
C CYS A 69 3.25 4.18 -10.80
N ASP A 70 2.16 4.62 -11.39
CA ASP A 70 1.87 4.52 -12.83
C ASP A 70 2.30 5.76 -13.64
N VAL A 71 2.70 6.84 -12.97
CA VAL A 71 3.25 8.05 -13.60
C VAL A 71 4.77 7.97 -13.63
N GLU A 72 5.33 7.87 -14.84
CA GLU A 72 6.78 7.73 -15.02
C GLU A 72 7.54 8.95 -14.47
N GLY A 73 8.51 8.68 -13.57
CA GLY A 73 9.33 9.73 -12.97
C GLY A 73 8.67 10.50 -11.84
N GLU A 74 7.43 10.21 -11.46
CA GLU A 74 6.80 10.82 -10.30
C GLU A 74 7.49 10.37 -9.00
N PRO A 75 7.89 11.29 -8.11
CA PRO A 75 8.41 10.92 -6.80
C PRO A 75 7.35 10.18 -5.97
N HIS A 76 7.74 9.12 -5.27
CA HIS A 76 6.81 8.33 -4.43
C HIS A 76 6.09 9.18 -3.37
N GLU A 77 6.70 10.24 -2.86
CA GLU A 77 6.03 11.17 -1.94
C GLU A 77 4.87 11.92 -2.62
N THR A 78 5.04 12.31 -3.88
CA THR A 78 3.99 12.98 -4.66
C THR A 78 2.82 12.03 -4.90
N THR A 79 3.10 10.78 -5.33
CA THR A 79 2.09 9.73 -5.47
C THR A 79 1.36 9.50 -4.14
N ALA A 80 2.10 9.36 -3.03
CA ALA A 80 1.52 9.14 -1.71
C ALA A 80 0.57 10.27 -1.25
N ARG A 81 0.92 11.53 -1.53
CA ARG A 81 0.06 12.69 -1.24
C ARG A 81 -1.20 12.69 -2.10
N ARG A 82 -1.07 12.31 -3.36
CA ARG A 82 -2.20 12.20 -4.30
C ARG A 82 -3.17 11.12 -3.82
N GLU A 83 -2.70 9.90 -3.53
CA GLU A 83 -3.54 8.79 -3.05
C GLU A 83 -4.23 9.11 -1.72
N LEU A 84 -3.54 9.77 -0.79
CA LEU A 84 -4.13 10.23 0.47
C LEU A 84 -5.31 11.19 0.22
N ALA A 85 -5.19 12.10 -0.74
CA ALA A 85 -6.26 13.02 -1.08
C ALA A 85 -7.41 12.32 -1.81
N GLU A 86 -7.11 11.46 -2.78
CA GLU A 86 -8.10 10.75 -3.61
C GLU A 86 -8.93 9.77 -2.77
N GLU A 87 -8.28 8.87 -2.03
CA GLU A 87 -8.95 7.80 -1.30
C GLU A 87 -9.55 8.25 0.04
N VAL A 88 -8.82 9.09 0.80
CA VAL A 88 -9.19 9.46 2.18
C VAL A 88 -9.76 10.86 2.29
N GLY A 89 -9.52 11.74 1.30
CA GLY A 89 -9.96 13.15 1.33
C GLY A 89 -9.16 13.98 2.33
N CYS A 90 -7.89 13.68 2.50
CA CYS A 90 -6.99 14.40 3.42
C CYS A 90 -5.71 14.85 2.74
N ALA A 91 -5.22 16.04 3.13
CA ALA A 91 -3.84 16.45 2.97
C ALA A 91 -3.07 16.24 4.27
N ALA A 92 -1.76 16.03 4.19
CA ALA A 92 -0.90 15.87 5.36
C ALA A 92 0.13 17.01 5.43
N GLU A 93 0.34 17.57 6.63
CA GLU A 93 1.40 18.52 6.90
C GLU A 93 2.78 17.85 6.78
N ALA A 94 2.92 16.66 7.38
CA ALA A 94 4.15 15.88 7.32
C ALA A 94 3.90 14.50 6.69
N LEU A 95 4.85 14.07 5.85
CA LEU A 95 4.93 12.75 5.28
C LEU A 95 6.33 12.17 5.55
N VAL A 96 6.39 11.13 6.39
CA VAL A 96 7.65 10.52 6.83
C VAL A 96 7.79 9.15 6.19
N PRO A 97 8.87 8.87 5.42
CA PRO A 97 9.08 7.55 4.86
C PRO A 97 9.37 6.54 5.99
N LEU A 98 8.64 5.41 5.99
CA LEU A 98 8.80 4.34 6.98
C LEU A 98 9.68 3.20 6.46
N ILE A 99 9.33 2.69 5.28
CA ILE A 99 10.01 1.56 4.66
C ILE A 99 9.75 1.52 3.15
N ARG A 100 10.69 0.94 2.41
CA ARG A 100 10.45 0.41 1.08
C ARG A 100 10.62 -1.10 1.13
N MET A 101 9.56 -1.84 0.83
CA MET A 101 9.50 -3.30 0.97
C MET A 101 9.18 -4.00 -0.34
N ALA A 102 9.66 -5.22 -0.50
CA ALA A 102 9.24 -6.12 -1.56
C ALA A 102 8.03 -6.92 -1.05
N ASN A 103 6.90 -6.88 -1.78
CA ASN A 103 5.66 -7.52 -1.34
C ASN A 103 5.73 -9.05 -1.46
N THR A 104 6.01 -9.55 -2.65
CA THR A 104 6.02 -10.98 -2.98
C THR A 104 7.22 -11.36 -3.84
N PRO A 105 8.47 -11.22 -3.34
CA PRO A 105 9.69 -11.33 -4.14
C PRO A 105 9.94 -12.73 -4.74
N GLY A 106 9.14 -13.72 -4.34
CA GLY A 106 9.20 -15.07 -4.91
C GLY A 106 8.74 -15.14 -6.38
N PHE A 107 7.88 -14.21 -6.84
CA PHE A 107 7.37 -14.22 -8.21
C PHE A 107 7.00 -12.83 -8.76
N CYS A 108 7.03 -11.79 -7.94
CA CYS A 108 6.68 -10.42 -8.34
C CYS A 108 7.80 -9.46 -7.95
N ASP A 109 8.12 -8.51 -8.82
CA ASP A 109 9.12 -7.48 -8.56
C ASP A 109 8.53 -6.18 -7.99
N GLU A 110 7.33 -6.25 -7.45
CA GLU A 110 6.67 -5.13 -6.82
C GLU A 110 7.39 -4.66 -5.55
N TRP A 111 7.66 -3.36 -5.51
CA TRP A 111 8.13 -2.65 -4.33
C TRP A 111 7.08 -1.65 -3.89
N THR A 112 6.79 -1.61 -2.60
CA THR A 112 5.91 -0.60 -2.00
C THR A 112 6.71 0.30 -1.07
N SER A 113 6.52 1.61 -1.22
CA SER A 113 7.04 2.61 -0.29
C SER A 113 5.93 3.03 0.67
N ILE A 114 6.10 2.80 1.97
CA ILE A 114 5.12 3.14 3.01
C ILE A 114 5.54 4.42 3.71
N PHE A 115 4.60 5.34 3.89
CA PHE A 115 4.78 6.62 4.56
C PHE A 115 3.85 6.76 5.76
N LEU A 116 4.30 7.46 6.80
CA LEU A 116 3.44 7.97 7.86
C LEU A 116 2.99 9.39 7.49
N ALA A 117 1.68 9.65 7.54
CA ALA A 117 1.11 10.97 7.35
C ALA A 117 0.54 11.51 8.68
N THR A 118 0.93 12.73 9.05
CA THR A 118 0.44 13.43 10.24
C THR A 118 0.07 14.88 9.91
N GLY A 119 -0.65 15.55 10.83
CA GLY A 119 -1.17 16.89 10.58
C GLY A 119 -2.21 16.87 9.47
N LEU A 120 -3.16 15.93 9.56
CA LEU A 120 -4.18 15.75 8.54
C LEU A 120 -5.17 16.90 8.51
N SER A 121 -5.50 17.38 7.31
CA SER A 121 -6.52 18.38 7.05
C SER A 121 -7.45 17.92 5.93
N PRO A 122 -8.76 18.18 6.01
CA PRO A 122 -9.70 17.76 4.98
C PRO A 122 -9.44 18.45 3.63
N VAL A 123 -9.55 17.68 2.54
CA VAL A 123 -9.56 18.18 1.16
C VAL A 123 -10.71 17.52 0.40
N ALA A 124 -11.06 18.06 -0.76
CA ALA A 124 -12.07 17.42 -1.61
C ALA A 124 -11.54 16.06 -2.10
N HIS A 125 -12.39 15.03 -2.06
CA HIS A 125 -12.10 13.75 -2.71
C HIS A 125 -12.06 13.93 -4.24
N ASP A 126 -11.13 13.27 -4.87
CA ASP A 126 -11.00 13.24 -6.33
C ASP A 126 -10.90 11.79 -6.83
N ARG A 127 -11.96 11.01 -6.56
CA ARG A 127 -12.05 9.58 -6.86
C ARG A 127 -12.38 9.34 -8.33
N HIS A 128 -11.55 8.60 -9.03
CA HIS A 128 -11.65 8.39 -10.48
C HIS A 128 -11.71 6.92 -10.92
N GLY A 129 -11.93 5.96 -10.11
CA GLY A 129 -11.97 4.54 -10.46
C GLY A 129 -13.28 3.85 -10.10
N ALA A 130 -13.67 2.81 -10.87
CA ALA A 130 -14.83 1.99 -10.51
C ALA A 130 -14.66 1.30 -9.14
N GLU A 131 -13.42 1.05 -8.72
CA GLU A 131 -13.09 0.47 -7.42
C GLU A 131 -13.16 1.52 -6.31
N GLU A 132 -12.77 2.76 -6.60
CA GLU A 132 -12.73 3.87 -5.64
C GLU A 132 -14.11 4.43 -5.29
N VAL A 133 -15.10 4.31 -6.20
CA VAL A 133 -16.49 4.78 -5.97
C VAL A 133 -17.14 4.10 -4.77
N HIS A 134 -16.76 2.87 -4.46
CA HIS A 134 -17.30 2.07 -3.36
C HIS A 134 -16.39 2.02 -2.13
N LEU A 135 -15.32 2.81 -2.12
CA LEU A 135 -14.35 2.86 -1.04
C LEU A 135 -14.94 3.62 0.15
N GLU A 136 -14.89 3.03 1.33
CA GLU A 136 -15.34 3.63 2.59
C GLU A 136 -14.12 3.97 3.46
N VAL A 137 -14.07 5.19 3.99
CA VAL A 137 -13.03 5.58 4.97
C VAL A 137 -13.51 5.21 6.37
N VAL A 138 -12.67 4.48 7.09
CA VAL A 138 -12.94 4.01 8.46
C VAL A 138 -11.81 4.48 9.37
N GLU A 139 -12.13 5.24 10.42
CA GLU A 139 -11.18 5.56 11.47
C GLU A 139 -11.12 4.44 12.51
N VAL A 140 -9.94 3.93 12.77
CA VAL A 140 -9.67 2.89 13.76
C VAL A 140 -8.74 3.47 14.83
N PRO A 141 -9.15 3.50 16.12
CA PRO A 141 -8.26 3.88 17.21
C PRO A 141 -7.01 2.97 17.23
N LEU A 142 -5.81 3.55 17.31
CA LEU A 142 -4.56 2.77 17.28
C LEU A 142 -4.48 1.73 18.41
N GLU A 143 -5.10 2.00 19.55
CA GLU A 143 -5.20 1.07 20.67
C GLU A 143 -6.02 -0.20 20.38
N ARG A 144 -6.95 -0.12 19.41
CA ARG A 144 -7.78 -1.26 18.99
C ARG A 144 -7.17 -2.04 17.83
N PHE A 145 -6.15 -1.50 17.21
CA PHE A 145 -5.60 -2.04 15.95
C PHE A 145 -5.14 -3.50 16.10
N ASP A 146 -4.39 -3.82 17.17
CA ASP A 146 -3.84 -5.16 17.38
C ASP A 146 -4.95 -6.21 17.58
N ALA A 147 -6.03 -5.86 18.28
CA ALA A 147 -7.18 -6.74 18.43
C ALA A 147 -7.87 -7.05 17.09
N LEU A 148 -7.90 -6.08 16.15
CA LEU A 148 -8.45 -6.29 14.81
C LEU A 148 -7.53 -7.12 13.91
N VAL A 149 -6.23 -7.13 14.16
CA VAL A 149 -5.28 -8.04 13.52
C VAL A 149 -5.44 -9.45 14.09
N ASP A 150 -5.51 -9.58 15.43
CA ASP A 150 -5.62 -10.87 16.12
C ASP A 150 -6.92 -11.63 15.77
N ASP A 151 -8.03 -10.91 15.57
CA ASP A 151 -9.32 -11.51 15.19
C ASP A 151 -9.49 -11.73 13.68
N GLY A 152 -8.51 -11.29 12.86
CA GLY A 152 -8.52 -11.45 11.42
C GLY A 152 -9.40 -10.45 10.67
N THR A 153 -9.84 -9.37 11.31
CA THR A 153 -10.55 -8.25 10.65
C THR A 153 -9.59 -7.47 9.75
N ILE A 154 -8.35 -7.23 10.21
CA ILE A 154 -7.26 -6.64 9.42
C ILE A 154 -6.27 -7.75 9.07
N VAL A 155 -6.14 -8.05 7.78
CA VAL A 155 -5.28 -9.12 7.26
C VAL A 155 -4.31 -8.65 6.17
N ASP A 156 -4.42 -7.39 5.74
CA ASP A 156 -3.51 -6.84 4.74
C ASP A 156 -2.11 -6.62 5.31
N ALA A 157 -1.12 -7.19 4.64
CA ALA A 157 0.27 -7.17 5.10
C ALA A 157 0.86 -5.75 5.16
N GLN A 158 0.54 -4.89 4.19
CA GLN A 158 1.03 -3.51 4.15
C GLN A 158 0.46 -2.69 5.30
N THR A 159 -0.82 -2.90 5.61
CA THR A 159 -1.53 -2.26 6.72
C THR A 159 -0.93 -2.67 8.06
N VAL A 160 -0.77 -3.98 8.29
CA VAL A 160 -0.18 -4.51 9.53
C VAL A 160 1.24 -3.97 9.74
N LEU A 161 2.09 -4.07 8.72
CA LEU A 161 3.47 -3.60 8.80
C LEU A 161 3.54 -2.07 8.92
N GLY A 162 2.77 -1.36 8.10
CA GLY A 162 2.75 0.10 8.07
C GLY A 162 2.39 0.70 9.43
N VAL A 163 1.31 0.24 10.04
CA VAL A 163 0.88 0.72 11.37
C VAL A 163 1.89 0.34 12.46
N ALA A 164 2.45 -0.88 12.42
CA ALA A 164 3.49 -1.29 13.38
C ALA A 164 4.75 -0.41 13.31
N LEU A 165 5.15 0.01 12.11
CA LEU A 165 6.27 0.93 11.92
C LEU A 165 5.92 2.37 12.31
N ALA A 166 4.72 2.85 11.95
CA ALA A 166 4.26 4.20 12.26
C ALA A 166 4.26 4.48 13.77
N ARG A 167 3.87 3.51 14.58
CA ARG A 167 3.88 3.62 16.06
C ARG A 167 5.23 4.00 16.66
N ARG A 168 6.35 3.68 15.98
CA ARG A 168 7.71 4.04 16.44
C ARG A 168 8.02 5.53 16.29
N HIS A 169 7.23 6.25 15.50
CA HIS A 169 7.36 7.67 15.20
C HIS A 169 6.31 8.52 15.91
N LEU A 170 5.36 7.88 16.59
CA LEU A 170 4.30 8.55 17.35
C LEU A 170 4.69 8.68 18.82
N PRO A 171 4.17 9.69 19.55
CA PRO A 171 4.35 9.76 20.99
C PRO A 171 3.76 8.50 21.65
N PRO A 172 4.31 8.05 22.78
CA PRO A 172 3.73 6.94 23.53
C PRO A 172 2.26 7.27 23.87
N ALA A 173 1.41 6.24 23.78
CA ALA A 173 0.03 6.35 24.27
C ALA A 173 0.06 6.74 25.75
N GLY A 174 -0.63 7.80 26.11
CA GLY A 174 -0.71 8.31 27.47
C GLY A 174 -1.48 7.37 28.40
#